data_87e43d7ed20c19f26cfedccf77cb7dc4
#
_entry.id   87e43d7ed20c19f26cfedccf77cb7dc4
#
_cell.length_a   1.000
_cell.length_b   1.000
_cell.length_c   1.000
_cell.angle_alpha   90.00
_cell.angle_beta   90.00
_cell.angle_gamma   90.00
#
_symmetry.space_group_name_H-M   'P 1'
#
loop_
_entity.id
_entity.type
_entity.pdbx_description
1 polymer ?
#
loop_
_entity_poly.entity_id
_entity_poly.type
_entity_poly.pdbx_seq_one_letter_code
_entity_poly.pdbx_strand_id
1 'polypeptide(L)'
;ANQFLPDGMFGTLPNPPELKYDPEGAKKLLAEAGYPDGFEMTLSSTNDRYINDGQITQAVAQYLSRVGIKAHVDAMTRSVYFPKRAKREFSFAMGGWSSETGEASSFLQYWVTSFAPELGMGTSNYGRYSNPELDKIFRQAVTTVDDAKREKLLQQALTIALADLPSIPLHFESSIWAFRKGLAYEGRADQYTLATSVKSAK
;
A
#
# COMPACT_ATOMS: atom_id res chain seq x y z
N ALA A 1 -0.86 -0.15 -9.88
CA ALA A 1 0.29 0.58 -9.32
C ALA A 1 1.55 -0.27 -9.45
N ASN A 2 2.68 0.37 -9.65
CA ASN A 2 4.00 -0.25 -9.76
C ASN A 2 4.94 0.16 -8.60
N GLN A 3 4.45 0.97 -7.69
CA GLN A 3 5.06 1.29 -6.40
C GLN A 3 3.98 1.54 -5.34
N PHE A 4 4.38 1.74 -4.08
CA PHE A 4 3.43 1.81 -2.95
C PHE A 4 2.72 3.16 -2.80
N LEU A 5 3.26 4.21 -3.39
CA LEU A 5 2.73 5.57 -3.31
C LEU A 5 2.66 6.20 -4.70
N PRO A 6 1.78 7.18 -4.93
CA PRO A 6 1.70 7.91 -6.20
C PRO A 6 3.02 8.57 -6.59
N ASP A 7 3.26 8.65 -7.89
CA ASP A 7 4.44 9.33 -8.43
C ASP A 7 4.48 10.81 -8.03
N GLY A 8 5.68 11.32 -7.85
CA GLY A 8 5.91 12.73 -7.48
C GLY A 8 5.80 13.05 -5.99
N MET A 9 5.47 12.09 -5.14
CA MET A 9 5.64 12.27 -3.70
C MET A 9 7.13 12.16 -3.35
N PHE A 10 7.59 12.94 -2.37
CA PHE A 10 8.99 12.95 -1.96
C PHE A 10 9.46 11.55 -1.53
N GLY A 11 10.58 11.10 -2.08
CA GLY A 11 11.16 9.79 -1.81
C GLY A 11 10.54 8.63 -2.58
N THR A 12 9.57 8.86 -3.50
CA THR A 12 9.11 7.84 -4.44
C THR A 12 10.12 7.64 -5.57
N LEU A 13 10.04 6.48 -6.23
CA LEU A 13 10.96 6.18 -7.34
C LEU A 13 10.52 6.94 -8.60
N PRO A 14 11.44 7.64 -9.29
CA PRO A 14 11.11 8.31 -10.55
C PRO A 14 10.84 7.31 -11.69
N ASN A 15 11.43 6.12 -11.61
CA ASN A 15 11.25 5.03 -12.58
C ASN A 15 11.05 3.72 -11.80
N PRO A 16 9.86 3.48 -11.22
CA PRO A 16 9.60 2.24 -10.51
C PRO A 16 9.61 1.03 -11.47
N PRO A 17 9.93 -0.18 -10.98
CA PRO A 17 9.93 -1.37 -11.81
C PRO A 17 8.54 -1.64 -12.38
N GLU A 18 8.49 -2.10 -13.63
CA GLU A 18 7.23 -2.53 -14.23
C GLU A 18 6.80 -3.88 -13.67
N LEU A 19 5.64 -3.93 -13.03
CA LEU A 19 5.02 -5.18 -12.58
C LEU A 19 4.19 -5.76 -13.74
N LYS A 20 4.75 -6.75 -14.45
CA LYS A 20 4.08 -7.36 -15.60
C LYS A 20 3.05 -8.39 -15.18
N TYR A 21 1.93 -8.41 -15.89
CA TYR A 21 0.96 -9.50 -15.77
C TYR A 21 1.50 -10.75 -16.48
N ASP A 22 1.93 -11.74 -15.70
CA ASP A 22 2.54 -12.99 -16.19
C ASP A 22 1.96 -14.21 -15.44
N PRO A 23 0.78 -14.71 -15.84
CA PRO A 23 0.18 -15.87 -15.20
C PRO A 23 1.02 -17.16 -15.34
N GLU A 24 1.73 -17.33 -16.44
CA GLU A 24 2.54 -18.55 -16.65
C GLU A 24 3.80 -18.49 -15.77
N GLY A 25 4.44 -17.34 -15.65
CA GLY A 25 5.52 -17.12 -14.68
C GLY A 25 5.05 -17.33 -13.24
N ALA A 26 3.85 -16.88 -12.90
CA ALA A 26 3.27 -17.09 -11.57
C ALA A 26 3.06 -18.58 -11.27
N LYS A 27 2.51 -19.37 -12.21
CA LYS A 27 2.39 -20.83 -12.05
C LYS A 27 3.73 -21.52 -11.86
N LYS A 28 4.74 -21.10 -12.61
CA LYS A 28 6.10 -21.63 -12.47
C LYS A 28 6.66 -21.35 -11.07
N LEU A 29 6.54 -20.11 -10.58
CA LEU A 29 6.98 -19.75 -9.24
C LEU A 29 6.22 -20.51 -8.15
N LEU A 30 4.92 -20.74 -8.31
CA LEU A 30 4.14 -21.59 -7.41
C LEU A 30 4.67 -23.02 -7.36
N ALA A 31 4.97 -23.61 -8.52
CA ALA A 31 5.53 -24.95 -8.58
C ALA A 31 6.93 -25.03 -7.92
N GLU A 32 7.80 -24.04 -8.16
CA GLU A 32 9.11 -23.92 -7.51
C GLU A 32 8.99 -23.76 -5.98
N ALA A 33 7.91 -23.09 -5.51
CA ALA A 33 7.59 -22.93 -4.10
C ALA A 33 6.93 -24.19 -3.46
N GLY A 34 6.74 -25.27 -4.23
CA GLY A 34 6.13 -26.52 -3.74
C GLY A 34 4.60 -26.59 -3.86
N TYR A 35 3.98 -25.68 -4.61
CA TYR A 35 2.53 -25.62 -4.85
C TYR A 35 2.17 -25.74 -6.33
N PRO A 36 2.55 -26.82 -7.04
CA PRO A 36 2.30 -26.97 -8.47
C PRO A 36 0.82 -26.94 -8.84
N ASP A 37 -0.06 -27.39 -7.93
CA ASP A 37 -1.53 -27.40 -8.10
C ASP A 37 -2.21 -26.18 -7.43
N GLY A 38 -1.40 -25.21 -6.96
CA GLY A 38 -1.88 -24.07 -6.18
C GLY A 38 -2.23 -24.42 -4.74
N PHE A 39 -3.02 -23.54 -4.09
CA PHE A 39 -3.48 -23.72 -2.71
C PHE A 39 -4.74 -22.90 -2.44
N GLU A 40 -5.36 -23.16 -1.29
CA GLU A 40 -6.51 -22.37 -0.81
C GLU A 40 -6.10 -21.42 0.30
N MET A 41 -6.71 -20.21 0.30
CA MET A 41 -6.50 -19.21 1.35
C MET A 41 -7.73 -18.32 1.51
N THR A 42 -7.81 -17.60 2.63
CA THR A 42 -8.79 -16.52 2.83
C THR A 42 -8.18 -15.18 2.48
N LEU A 43 -8.85 -14.40 1.64
CA LEU A 43 -8.55 -13.01 1.34
C LEU A 43 -9.55 -12.11 2.07
N SER A 44 -9.10 -11.48 3.15
CA SER A 44 -9.94 -10.63 3.98
C SER A 44 -9.93 -9.18 3.51
N SER A 45 -11.08 -8.52 3.55
CA SER A 45 -11.20 -7.09 3.20
C SER A 45 -12.30 -6.39 3.99
N THR A 46 -12.32 -5.06 3.89
CA THR A 46 -13.50 -4.27 4.22
C THR A 46 -14.51 -4.30 3.05
N ASN A 47 -15.75 -3.88 3.33
CA ASN A 47 -16.78 -3.66 2.32
C ASN A 47 -17.43 -2.26 2.44
N ASP A 48 -16.88 -1.41 3.31
CA ASP A 48 -17.42 -0.08 3.64
C ASP A 48 -16.31 0.96 3.95
N ARG A 49 -15.05 0.71 3.56
CA ARG A 49 -13.92 1.60 3.89
C ARG A 49 -13.28 2.24 2.66
N TYR A 50 -13.05 1.47 1.61
CA TYR A 50 -12.41 1.94 0.38
C TYR A 50 -13.40 1.91 -0.78
N ILE A 51 -13.14 2.68 -1.82
CA ILE A 51 -13.99 2.70 -3.02
C ILE A 51 -13.98 1.30 -3.66
N ASN A 52 -15.16 0.67 -3.74
CA ASN A 52 -15.36 -0.65 -4.34
C ASN A 52 -14.52 -1.79 -3.72
N ASP A 53 -14.15 -1.68 -2.44
CA ASP A 53 -13.26 -2.64 -1.76
C ASP A 53 -13.71 -4.11 -1.90
N GLY A 54 -14.99 -4.41 -1.70
CA GLY A 54 -15.52 -5.75 -1.88
C GLY A 54 -15.40 -6.26 -3.33
N GLN A 55 -15.69 -5.41 -4.33
CA GLN A 55 -15.59 -5.77 -5.75
C GLN A 55 -14.14 -5.95 -6.19
N ILE A 56 -13.23 -5.10 -5.71
CA ILE A 56 -11.80 -5.22 -5.97
C ILE A 56 -11.29 -6.55 -5.42
N THR A 57 -11.67 -6.89 -4.19
CA THR A 57 -11.26 -8.15 -3.54
C THR A 57 -11.76 -9.36 -4.32
N GLN A 58 -13.01 -9.33 -4.82
CA GLN A 58 -13.55 -10.38 -5.70
C GLN A 58 -12.75 -10.50 -7.01
N ALA A 59 -12.41 -9.39 -7.64
CA ALA A 59 -11.60 -9.39 -8.85
C ALA A 59 -10.19 -9.97 -8.60
N VAL A 60 -9.55 -9.61 -7.48
CA VAL A 60 -8.26 -10.20 -7.08
C VAL A 60 -8.37 -11.70 -6.91
N ALA A 61 -9.41 -12.20 -6.23
CA ALA A 61 -9.65 -13.62 -6.07
C ALA A 61 -9.82 -14.34 -7.42
N GLN A 62 -10.52 -13.72 -8.38
CA GLN A 62 -10.66 -14.25 -9.74
C GLN A 62 -9.33 -14.31 -10.50
N TYR A 63 -8.45 -13.28 -10.35
CA TYR A 63 -7.12 -13.34 -10.96
C TYR A 63 -6.26 -14.43 -10.34
N LEU A 64 -6.27 -14.58 -9.02
CA LEU A 64 -5.53 -15.61 -8.31
C LEU A 64 -5.98 -17.03 -8.71
N SER A 65 -7.28 -17.24 -8.96
CA SER A 65 -7.79 -18.54 -9.39
C SER A 65 -7.24 -19.02 -10.75
N ARG A 66 -6.85 -18.09 -11.63
CA ARG A 66 -6.26 -18.41 -12.95
C ARG A 66 -4.88 -19.07 -12.83
N VAL A 67 -4.21 -18.87 -11.70
CA VAL A 67 -2.89 -19.45 -11.42
C VAL A 67 -2.96 -20.57 -10.39
N GLY A 68 -4.15 -21.03 -9.99
CA GLY A 68 -4.35 -22.16 -9.08
C GLY A 68 -4.55 -21.75 -7.62
N ILE A 69 -4.49 -20.45 -7.27
CA ILE A 69 -4.73 -19.99 -5.89
C ILE A 69 -6.23 -19.76 -5.70
N LYS A 70 -6.88 -20.56 -4.87
CA LYS A 70 -8.28 -20.43 -4.54
C LYS A 70 -8.48 -19.53 -3.34
N ALA A 71 -8.72 -18.25 -3.59
CA ALA A 71 -8.94 -17.24 -2.57
C ALA A 71 -10.44 -17.16 -2.19
N HIS A 72 -10.76 -17.50 -0.95
CA HIS A 72 -12.10 -17.30 -0.38
C HIS A 72 -12.20 -15.87 0.15
N VAL A 73 -13.07 -15.06 -0.45
CA VAL A 73 -13.24 -13.66 -0.04
C VAL A 73 -14.06 -13.57 1.24
N ASP A 74 -13.49 -12.97 2.28
CA ASP A 74 -14.15 -12.62 3.53
C ASP A 74 -14.20 -11.09 3.67
N ALA A 75 -15.28 -10.48 3.12
CA ALA A 75 -15.50 -9.04 3.15
C ALA A 75 -16.43 -8.66 4.31
N MET A 76 -15.95 -7.81 5.20
CA MET A 76 -16.63 -7.42 6.42
C MET A 76 -16.64 -5.90 6.63
N THR A 77 -17.47 -5.41 7.54
CA THR A 77 -17.44 -3.97 7.87
C THR A 77 -16.13 -3.56 8.53
N ARG A 78 -15.70 -2.32 8.32
CA ARG A 78 -14.49 -1.76 8.93
C ARG A 78 -14.45 -1.91 10.46
N SER A 79 -15.59 -1.86 11.12
CA SER A 79 -15.70 -2.03 12.58
C SER A 79 -15.35 -3.42 13.06
N VAL A 80 -15.49 -4.44 12.21
CA VAL A 80 -15.08 -5.82 12.46
C VAL A 80 -13.65 -6.05 11.96
N TYR A 81 -13.34 -5.53 10.78
CA TYR A 81 -12.06 -5.74 10.09
C TYR A 81 -10.86 -5.23 10.91
N PHE A 82 -10.87 -3.95 11.32
CA PHE A 82 -9.70 -3.36 11.97
C PHE A 82 -9.33 -4.00 13.31
N PRO A 83 -10.26 -4.36 14.21
CA PRO A 83 -9.93 -5.11 15.41
C PRO A 83 -9.30 -6.48 15.12
N LYS A 84 -9.81 -7.23 14.14
CA LYS A 84 -9.24 -8.51 13.71
C LYS A 84 -7.84 -8.35 13.11
N ARG A 85 -7.66 -7.33 12.23
CA ARG A 85 -6.36 -7.00 11.66
C ARG A 85 -5.33 -6.66 12.74
N ALA A 86 -5.71 -5.86 13.74
CA ALA A 86 -4.83 -5.51 14.84
C ALA A 86 -4.39 -6.74 15.66
N LYS A 87 -5.26 -7.76 15.79
CA LYS A 87 -4.94 -9.05 16.39
C LYS A 87 -4.20 -9.99 15.46
N ARG A 88 -3.97 -9.61 14.19
CA ARG A 88 -3.30 -10.43 13.16
C ARG A 88 -4.03 -11.74 12.85
N GLU A 89 -5.35 -11.68 12.80
CA GLU A 89 -6.20 -12.84 12.50
C GLU A 89 -6.28 -13.15 10.99
N PHE A 90 -5.64 -12.34 10.13
CA PHE A 90 -5.68 -12.53 8.68
C PHE A 90 -4.34 -13.04 8.15
N SER A 91 -4.40 -14.02 7.25
CA SER A 91 -3.23 -14.50 6.50
C SER A 91 -2.94 -13.63 5.29
N PHE A 92 -3.99 -13.17 4.59
CA PHE A 92 -3.89 -12.27 3.45
C PHE A 92 -5.04 -11.27 3.49
N ALA A 93 -4.75 -9.99 3.37
CA ALA A 93 -5.76 -8.96 3.57
C ALA A 93 -5.53 -7.74 2.68
N MET A 94 -6.62 -7.15 2.20
CA MET A 94 -6.59 -5.87 1.48
C MET A 94 -6.47 -4.72 2.47
N GLY A 95 -5.64 -3.74 2.17
CA GLY A 95 -5.51 -2.52 2.95
C GLY A 95 -5.15 -1.33 2.08
N GLY A 96 -5.18 -0.15 2.65
CA GLY A 96 -4.77 1.08 1.98
C GLY A 96 -3.94 1.96 2.89
N TRP A 97 -3.12 2.79 2.28
CA TRP A 97 -2.30 3.80 2.94
C TRP A 97 -2.49 5.14 2.26
N SER A 98 -2.58 6.19 3.04
CA SER A 98 -2.55 7.58 2.57
C SER A 98 -1.36 8.29 3.21
N SER A 99 -0.55 8.98 2.41
CA SER A 99 0.54 9.79 2.93
C SER A 99 0.03 11.22 3.18
N GLU A 100 -0.23 11.56 4.44
CA GLU A 100 -0.66 12.90 4.83
C GLU A 100 0.47 13.95 4.71
N THR A 101 1.71 13.49 4.71
CA THR A 101 2.90 14.35 4.57
C THR A 101 3.36 14.53 3.13
N GLY A 102 2.79 13.80 2.17
CA GLY A 102 3.22 13.83 0.76
C GLY A 102 4.58 13.17 0.52
N GLU A 103 5.03 12.28 1.42
CA GLU A 103 6.32 11.61 1.31
C GLU A 103 6.26 10.11 1.65
N ALA A 104 7.29 9.37 1.24
CA ALA A 104 7.38 7.93 1.42
C ALA A 104 7.70 7.50 2.87
N SER A 105 8.20 8.39 3.71
CA SER A 105 8.67 8.05 5.05
C SER A 105 7.59 7.44 5.94
N SER A 106 6.37 7.98 5.91
CA SER A 106 5.28 7.48 6.76
C SER A 106 4.86 6.05 6.38
N PHE A 107 4.78 5.74 5.09
CA PHE A 107 4.50 4.38 4.62
C PHE A 107 5.61 3.40 5.06
N LEU A 108 6.86 3.76 4.79
CA LEU A 108 8.01 2.95 5.19
C LEU A 108 8.02 2.72 6.70
N GLN A 109 7.87 3.78 7.49
CA GLN A 109 7.92 3.73 8.95
C GLN A 109 6.89 2.78 9.54
N TYR A 110 5.63 2.93 9.13
CA TYR A 110 4.54 2.23 9.82
C TYR A 110 4.19 0.90 9.18
N TRP A 111 4.33 0.77 7.86
CA TRP A 111 3.84 -0.39 7.12
C TRP A 111 4.93 -1.39 6.77
N VAL A 112 6.16 -0.91 6.51
CA VAL A 112 7.23 -1.74 5.93
C VAL A 112 8.33 -2.10 6.92
N THR A 113 8.83 -1.13 7.71
CA THR A 113 9.92 -1.42 8.66
C THR A 113 9.57 -2.54 9.63
N SER A 114 10.58 -3.21 10.14
CA SER A 114 10.42 -4.25 11.16
C SER A 114 9.65 -3.73 12.36
N PHE A 115 8.84 -4.59 12.98
CA PHE A 115 8.04 -4.23 14.14
C PHE A 115 8.92 -3.91 15.35
N ALA A 116 8.99 -2.64 15.70
CA ALA A 116 9.71 -2.09 16.84
C ALA A 116 8.89 -0.92 17.42
N PRO A 117 7.82 -1.23 18.19
CA PRO A 117 6.86 -0.22 18.65
C PRO A 117 7.49 0.82 19.58
N GLU A 118 8.54 0.47 20.32
CA GLU A 118 9.33 1.38 21.16
C GLU A 118 10.05 2.46 20.34
N LEU A 119 10.29 2.20 19.05
CA LEU A 119 10.85 3.16 18.08
C LEU A 119 9.78 3.78 17.18
N GLY A 120 8.52 3.46 17.38
CA GLY A 120 7.42 3.88 16.51
C GLY A 120 7.48 3.26 15.11
N MET A 121 8.20 2.15 14.93
CA MET A 121 8.42 1.49 13.64
C MET A 121 7.54 0.24 13.50
N GLY A 122 7.08 -0.03 12.27
CA GLY A 122 6.36 -1.25 11.90
C GLY A 122 5.02 -1.45 12.62
N THR A 123 4.41 -0.40 13.17
CA THR A 123 3.18 -0.50 13.96
C THR A 123 1.98 -0.96 13.15
N SER A 124 1.99 -0.77 11.83
CA SER A 124 1.00 -1.27 10.87
C SER A 124 1.51 -2.45 10.02
N ASN A 125 2.71 -2.94 10.31
CA ASN A 125 3.28 -4.14 9.66
C ASN A 125 2.70 -5.40 10.32
N TYR A 126 1.46 -5.71 10.02
CA TYR A 126 0.77 -6.86 10.60
C TYR A 126 1.30 -8.20 10.07
N GLY A 127 1.87 -8.23 8.86
CA GLY A 127 2.52 -9.40 8.27
C GLY A 127 3.88 -9.75 8.88
N ARG A 128 4.42 -8.86 9.72
CA ARG A 128 5.73 -9.06 10.37
C ARG A 128 6.89 -9.24 9.39
N TYR A 129 6.80 -8.59 8.24
CA TYR A 129 7.96 -8.45 7.37
C TYR A 129 9.14 -7.82 8.14
N SER A 130 10.35 -8.26 7.84
CA SER A 130 11.56 -7.75 8.49
C SER A 130 12.72 -7.79 7.52
N ASN A 131 13.38 -6.67 7.33
CA ASN A 131 14.61 -6.55 6.56
C ASN A 131 15.55 -5.56 7.28
N PRO A 132 16.61 -6.06 7.94
CA PRO A 132 17.53 -5.21 8.72
C PRO A 132 18.26 -4.14 7.89
N GLU A 133 18.51 -4.39 6.59
CA GLU A 133 19.13 -3.43 5.70
C GLU A 133 18.17 -2.27 5.40
N LEU A 134 16.92 -2.58 5.07
CA LEU A 134 15.86 -1.58 4.89
C LEU A 134 15.71 -0.73 6.16
N ASP A 135 15.64 -1.36 7.32
CA ASP A 135 15.49 -0.66 8.61
C ASP A 135 16.65 0.29 8.88
N LYS A 136 17.88 -0.13 8.57
CA LYS A 136 19.09 0.69 8.71
C LYS A 136 19.02 1.92 7.80
N ILE A 137 18.70 1.72 6.52
CA ILE A 137 18.59 2.81 5.53
C ILE A 137 17.47 3.77 5.94
N PHE A 138 16.32 3.25 6.35
CA PHE A 138 15.21 4.07 6.80
C PHE A 138 15.58 4.94 8.01
N ARG A 139 16.22 4.37 9.03
CA ARG A 139 16.70 5.15 10.20
C ARG A 139 17.69 6.24 9.81
N GLN A 140 18.54 6.00 8.82
CA GLN A 140 19.42 7.06 8.28
C GLN A 140 18.61 8.15 7.58
N ALA A 141 17.59 7.78 6.81
CA ALA A 141 16.73 8.74 6.11
C ALA A 141 16.05 9.70 7.08
N VAL A 142 15.42 9.19 8.15
CA VAL A 142 14.65 10.03 9.09
C VAL A 142 15.52 10.91 9.99
N THR A 143 16.83 10.67 10.04
CA THR A 143 17.80 11.52 10.76
C THR A 143 18.60 12.44 9.83
N THR A 144 18.39 12.38 8.52
CA THR A 144 19.08 13.18 7.51
C THR A 144 18.29 14.45 7.22
N VAL A 145 18.91 15.62 7.44
CA VAL A 145 18.28 16.95 7.22
C VAL A 145 18.42 17.39 5.75
N ASP A 146 19.48 16.99 5.06
CA ASP A 146 19.67 17.29 3.63
C ASP A 146 18.63 16.56 2.79
N ASP A 147 17.74 17.32 2.13
CA ASP A 147 16.61 16.77 1.39
C ASP A 147 17.05 15.86 0.25
N ALA A 148 18.07 16.22 -0.52
CA ALA A 148 18.50 15.41 -1.66
C ALA A 148 19.11 14.07 -1.21
N LYS A 149 19.82 14.06 -0.10
CA LYS A 149 20.38 12.85 0.49
C LYS A 149 19.28 11.99 1.13
N ARG A 150 18.34 12.64 1.83
CA ARG A 150 17.20 12.00 2.49
C ARG A 150 16.29 11.31 1.44
N GLU A 151 15.98 11.99 0.34
CA GLU A 151 15.19 11.45 -0.75
C GLU A 151 15.82 10.17 -1.33
N LYS A 152 17.13 10.19 -1.61
CA LYS A 152 17.85 9.01 -2.10
C LYS A 152 17.79 7.83 -1.12
N LEU A 153 17.88 8.08 0.18
CA LEU A 153 17.77 7.02 1.20
C LEU A 153 16.35 6.44 1.23
N LEU A 154 15.30 7.27 1.13
CA LEU A 154 13.92 6.79 1.03
C LEU A 154 13.70 5.95 -0.24
N GLN A 155 14.25 6.39 -1.38
CA GLN A 155 14.21 5.64 -2.65
C GLN A 155 14.92 4.29 -2.54
N GLN A 156 16.08 4.22 -1.87
CA GLN A 156 16.78 2.96 -1.62
C GLN A 156 15.93 2.01 -0.77
N ALA A 157 15.32 2.51 0.31
CA ALA A 157 14.44 1.70 1.15
C ALA A 157 13.20 1.19 0.37
N LEU A 158 12.58 2.04 -0.48
CA LEU A 158 11.48 1.64 -1.35
C LEU A 158 11.90 0.59 -2.38
N THR A 159 13.12 0.70 -2.93
CA THR A 159 13.65 -0.30 -3.89
C THR A 159 13.74 -1.68 -3.24
N ILE A 160 14.26 -1.77 -2.02
CA ILE A 160 14.31 -3.02 -1.27
C ILE A 160 12.90 -3.54 -0.99
N ALA A 161 12.00 -2.67 -0.52
CA ALA A 161 10.62 -3.05 -0.24
C ALA A 161 9.88 -3.57 -1.47
N LEU A 162 10.11 -2.97 -2.66
CA LEU A 162 9.51 -3.44 -3.90
C LEU A 162 10.10 -4.75 -4.40
N ALA A 163 11.37 -5.02 -4.13
CA ALA A 163 12.00 -6.30 -4.46
C ALA A 163 11.46 -7.43 -3.57
N ASP A 164 11.26 -7.16 -2.28
CA ASP A 164 10.76 -8.14 -1.30
C ASP A 164 9.23 -8.30 -1.31
N LEU A 165 8.50 -7.31 -1.83
CA LEU A 165 7.02 -7.27 -1.93
C LEU A 165 6.28 -7.67 -0.63
N PRO A 166 6.53 -7.02 0.52
CA PRO A 166 5.77 -7.27 1.75
C PRO A 166 4.29 -6.90 1.60
N SER A 167 3.97 -6.12 0.60
CA SER A 167 2.62 -5.76 0.15
C SER A 167 2.59 -5.68 -1.36
N ILE A 168 1.47 -6.06 -1.98
CA ILE A 168 1.28 -6.01 -3.42
C ILE A 168 0.54 -4.71 -3.75
N PRO A 169 1.17 -3.73 -4.46
CA PRO A 169 0.48 -2.52 -4.86
C PRO A 169 -0.59 -2.84 -5.91
N LEU A 170 -1.82 -2.40 -5.69
CA LEU A 170 -2.94 -2.63 -6.60
C LEU A 170 -3.19 -1.40 -7.48
N HIS A 171 -3.61 -0.30 -6.88
CA HIS A 171 -3.97 0.94 -7.57
C HIS A 171 -3.85 2.14 -6.64
N PHE A 172 -3.85 3.33 -7.22
CA PHE A 172 -4.01 4.58 -6.48
C PHE A 172 -5.46 5.05 -6.63
N GLU A 173 -6.06 5.44 -5.50
CA GLU A 173 -7.39 6.05 -5.52
C GLU A 173 -7.31 7.49 -6.06
N SER A 174 -8.30 7.88 -6.86
CA SER A 174 -8.48 9.27 -7.30
C SER A 174 -9.52 9.96 -6.43
N SER A 175 -9.14 11.07 -5.81
CA SER A 175 -10.09 11.93 -5.10
C SER A 175 -10.84 12.84 -6.09
N ILE A 176 -12.15 12.91 -5.93
CA ILE A 176 -13.02 13.69 -6.81
C ILE A 176 -13.78 14.72 -5.97
N TRP A 177 -13.70 15.99 -6.38
CA TRP A 177 -14.46 17.08 -5.77
C TRP A 177 -15.46 17.65 -6.77
N ALA A 178 -16.67 17.91 -6.31
CA ALA A 178 -17.72 18.60 -7.05
C ALA A 178 -18.14 19.87 -6.32
N PHE A 179 -18.30 20.96 -7.08
CA PHE A 179 -18.65 22.27 -6.51
C PHE A 179 -19.88 22.84 -7.20
N ARG A 180 -20.56 23.73 -6.48
CA ARG A 180 -21.61 24.58 -7.05
C ARG A 180 -20.95 25.50 -8.08
N LYS A 181 -21.67 25.76 -9.19
CA LYS A 181 -21.28 26.78 -10.20
C LYS A 181 -20.96 28.12 -9.50
N GLY A 182 -19.85 28.73 -9.88
CA GLY A 182 -19.34 29.97 -9.29
C GLY A 182 -18.38 29.77 -8.10
N LEU A 183 -18.06 28.53 -7.74
CA LEU A 183 -16.99 28.21 -6.80
C LEU A 183 -15.85 27.49 -7.52
N ALA A 184 -14.65 27.62 -6.98
CA ALA A 184 -13.45 26.91 -7.40
C ALA A 184 -12.73 26.32 -6.17
N TYR A 185 -12.15 25.17 -6.34
CA TYR A 185 -11.35 24.49 -5.33
C TYR A 185 -10.23 23.69 -6.02
N GLU A 186 -9.04 23.75 -5.49
CA GLU A 186 -7.93 22.93 -5.95
C GLU A 186 -7.81 21.71 -5.04
N GLY A 187 -7.89 20.52 -5.64
CA GLY A 187 -7.79 19.24 -4.91
C GLY A 187 -6.43 19.09 -4.25
N ARG A 188 -6.41 18.57 -3.03
CA ARG A 188 -5.20 18.39 -2.23
C ARG A 188 -4.76 16.93 -2.24
N ALA A 189 -3.44 16.71 -2.27
CA ALA A 189 -2.86 15.36 -2.20
C ALA A 189 -3.14 14.64 -0.87
N ASP A 190 -3.35 15.40 0.22
CA ASP A 190 -3.72 14.87 1.55
C ASP A 190 -5.21 14.54 1.68
N GLN A 191 -6.01 14.74 0.61
CA GLN A 191 -7.45 14.46 0.54
C GLN A 191 -8.35 15.32 1.45
N TYR A 192 -7.79 16.27 2.21
CA TYR A 192 -8.60 17.17 3.02
C TYR A 192 -9.34 18.18 2.14
N THR A 193 -10.56 18.51 2.54
CA THR A 193 -11.34 19.60 1.96
C THR A 193 -11.38 20.76 2.94
N LEU A 194 -10.59 21.78 2.68
CA LEU A 194 -10.51 22.96 3.55
C LEU A 194 -11.40 24.06 3.03
N ALA A 195 -12.32 24.53 3.87
CA ALA A 195 -13.23 25.65 3.52
C ALA A 195 -12.45 26.93 3.13
N THR A 196 -11.29 27.16 3.75
CA THR A 196 -10.42 28.29 3.46
C THR A 196 -9.80 28.28 2.06
N SER A 197 -9.78 27.11 1.39
CA SER A 197 -9.26 26.94 0.03
C SER A 197 -10.35 27.08 -1.05
N VAL A 198 -11.60 27.23 -0.65
CA VAL A 198 -12.71 27.50 -1.59
C VAL A 198 -12.68 28.95 -2.02
N LYS A 199 -12.69 29.22 -3.32
CA LYS A 199 -12.62 30.55 -3.93
C LYS A 199 -13.85 30.79 -4.79
N SER A 200 -14.19 32.06 -5.01
CA SER A 200 -15.14 32.43 -6.05
C SER A 200 -14.49 32.16 -7.42
N ALA A 201 -15.17 31.41 -8.29
CA ALA A 201 -14.77 31.28 -9.67
C ALA A 201 -15.13 32.59 -10.41
N LYS A 202 -14.18 33.19 -11.09
CA LYS A 202 -14.42 34.36 -11.95
C LYS A 202 -15.16 33.94 -13.21
#